data_565f1030f93265e36c5ce6747758560c
#
_entry.id   565f1030f93265e36c5ce6747758560c
#
_cell.length_a   1.000
_cell.length_b   1.000
_cell.length_c   1.000
_cell.angle_alpha   90.00
_cell.angle_beta   90.00
_cell.angle_gamma   90.00
#
_symmetry.space_group_name_H-M   'P 1'
#
loop_
_entity.id
_entity.type
_entity.pdbx_description
1 polymer ?
#
loop_
_entity_poly.entity_id
_entity_poly.type
_entity_poly.pdbx_seq_one_letter_code
_entity_poly.pdbx_strand_id
1 'polypeptide(L)'
;MSKKVKLEVILSIDKEINIDESMIQRSVGLLGEVDSYNLSENMESPPPSTQPSDVDSSNNSISGISELINSANKIYYGTLTIEQRALVALAIFKYSNFETISNDPSLKDKIISIFANKFELDEATSKKNFEGDINSQNFEDLKSKFLEGDLTQMFIYIWEKTLSSDEEDPFESELVESMQQSFGFEPASVNETKKQGNDRAKINKSINIIKSGSIAYNKLKAFEKTVLIGLMLGECSRVDGQISPENQSRLRSILSNQFGITANATSVILEIKMDEPITKKVEQVEVYREKYDLVEFVWEKILSTEDTLNDDEMELIRKWLRRIDISDVESQGARRDAMDALNPK
;
A
#
# COMPACT_ATOMS: atom_id res chain seq x y z
N MET A 1 -1.93 21.93 -37.38
CA MET A 1 -3.04 22.49 -36.59
C MET A 1 -2.92 21.91 -35.18
N SER A 2 -2.48 22.72 -34.24
CA SER A 2 -2.40 22.31 -32.81
C SER A 2 -3.81 22.42 -32.21
N LYS A 3 -4.30 21.32 -31.65
CA LYS A 3 -5.55 21.33 -30.87
C LYS A 3 -5.25 21.90 -29.49
N LYS A 4 -5.84 23.06 -29.15
CA LYS A 4 -5.87 23.57 -27.78
C LYS A 4 -6.86 22.72 -26.98
N VAL A 5 -6.41 22.10 -25.90
CA VAL A 5 -7.24 21.37 -24.94
C VAL A 5 -7.34 22.25 -23.70
N LYS A 6 -8.55 22.59 -23.28
CA LYS A 6 -8.82 23.27 -22.01
C LYS A 6 -8.85 22.19 -20.92
N LEU A 7 -7.93 22.25 -19.96
CA LEU A 7 -7.95 21.42 -18.77
C LEU A 7 -8.43 22.29 -17.60
N GLU A 8 -9.47 21.85 -16.92
CA GLU A 8 -9.96 22.48 -15.70
C GLU A 8 -9.59 21.58 -14.53
N VAL A 9 -8.69 22.04 -13.67
CA VAL A 9 -8.25 21.31 -12.47
C VAL A 9 -8.91 21.96 -11.27
N ILE A 10 -9.81 21.25 -10.60
CA ILE A 10 -10.43 21.70 -9.34
C ILE A 10 -9.62 21.12 -8.20
N LEU A 11 -8.91 21.97 -7.47
CA LEU A 11 -8.20 21.62 -6.27
C LEU A 11 -9.05 21.95 -5.04
N SER A 12 -9.47 20.94 -4.28
CA SER A 12 -10.04 21.15 -2.94
C SER A 12 -8.88 21.27 -1.94
N ILE A 13 -8.71 22.47 -1.40
CA ILE A 13 -7.59 22.78 -0.52
C ILE A 13 -8.15 23.07 0.88
N ASP A 14 -7.56 22.42 1.89
CA ASP A 14 -7.80 22.77 3.28
C ASP A 14 -7.29 24.19 3.57
N LYS A 15 -8.05 24.96 4.34
CA LYS A 15 -7.92 26.42 4.54
C LYS A 15 -6.56 26.90 5.09
N GLU A 16 -5.62 26.02 5.40
CA GLU A 16 -4.32 26.36 6.00
C GLU A 16 -3.14 26.31 5.04
N ILE A 17 -3.34 25.95 3.76
CA ILE A 17 -2.24 25.86 2.79
C ILE A 17 -2.19 27.13 1.95
N ASN A 18 -1.16 27.92 2.17
CA ASN A 18 -0.86 29.07 1.32
C ASN A 18 -0.23 28.57 0.01
N ILE A 19 -1.04 28.51 -1.06
CA ILE A 19 -0.56 28.09 -2.39
C ILE A 19 0.05 29.29 -3.08
N ASP A 20 1.34 29.24 -3.32
CA ASP A 20 2.00 30.21 -4.16
C ASP A 20 1.91 29.78 -5.67
N GLU A 21 2.10 30.75 -6.51
CA GLU A 21 2.10 30.62 -7.98
C GLU A 21 3.10 29.56 -8.47
N SER A 22 4.20 29.35 -7.75
CA SER A 22 5.24 28.40 -8.09
C SER A 22 4.79 26.93 -7.87
N MET A 23 3.90 26.68 -6.93
CA MET A 23 3.33 25.34 -6.68
C MET A 23 2.37 24.94 -7.81
N ILE A 24 1.58 25.89 -8.30
CA ILE A 24 0.67 25.65 -9.44
C ILE A 24 1.49 25.39 -10.71
N GLN A 25 2.49 26.21 -10.99
CA GLN A 25 3.36 26.04 -12.16
C GLN A 25 4.10 24.71 -12.16
N ARG A 26 4.59 24.23 -11.00
CA ARG A 26 5.24 22.91 -10.90
C ARG A 26 4.28 21.76 -11.15
N SER A 27 3.04 21.86 -10.65
CA SER A 27 2.04 20.81 -10.83
C SER A 27 1.50 20.74 -12.26
N VAL A 28 1.43 21.86 -12.95
CA VAL A 28 0.92 21.96 -14.33
C VAL A 28 2.05 21.89 -15.37
N GLY A 29 3.28 22.24 -15.01
CA GLY A 29 4.47 22.15 -15.88
C GLY A 29 4.80 20.75 -16.41
N LEU A 30 4.27 19.71 -15.77
CA LEU A 30 4.30 18.32 -16.26
C LEU A 30 3.38 18.08 -17.47
N LEU A 31 2.48 19.02 -17.80
CA LEU A 31 1.47 18.89 -18.86
C LEU A 31 1.77 19.74 -20.11
N GLY A 32 2.87 20.52 -20.12
CA GLY A 32 3.27 21.38 -21.23
C GLY A 32 3.21 22.88 -20.89
N GLU A 33 3.52 23.76 -21.86
CA GLU A 33 3.46 25.21 -21.68
C GLU A 33 2.05 25.69 -21.38
N VAL A 34 1.88 26.44 -20.29
CA VAL A 34 0.60 27.06 -19.87
C VAL A 34 0.63 28.54 -20.21
N ASP A 35 -0.26 28.96 -21.13
CA ASP A 35 -0.32 30.35 -21.58
C ASP A 35 -0.91 31.32 -20.53
N SER A 36 -1.80 30.85 -19.66
CA SER A 36 -2.39 31.65 -18.55
C SER A 36 -3.20 30.80 -17.58
N TYR A 37 -3.29 31.24 -16.33
CA TYR A 37 -4.23 30.69 -15.33
C TYR A 37 -4.98 31.83 -14.63
N ASN A 38 -6.19 31.53 -14.17
CA ASN A 38 -7.00 32.45 -13.38
C ASN A 38 -7.34 31.78 -12.05
N LEU A 39 -6.97 32.44 -10.94
CA LEU A 39 -7.43 32.09 -9.60
C LEU A 39 -8.71 32.89 -9.31
N SER A 40 -9.84 32.22 -9.16
CA SER A 40 -11.07 32.83 -8.64
C SER A 40 -11.35 32.27 -7.24
N GLU A 41 -11.26 33.14 -6.23
CA GLU A 41 -11.76 32.80 -4.89
C GLU A 41 -13.28 32.97 -4.89
N ASN A 42 -14.01 31.87 -4.79
CA ASN A 42 -15.42 31.92 -4.43
C ASN A 42 -15.53 32.13 -2.92
N MET A 43 -15.54 33.39 -2.48
CA MET A 43 -15.92 33.74 -1.12
C MET A 43 -17.44 33.64 -0.98
N GLU A 44 -17.94 32.49 -0.57
CA GLU A 44 -19.24 32.44 0.10
C GLU A 44 -19.08 32.92 1.55
N SER A 45 -19.84 33.97 1.91
CA SER A 45 -19.85 34.54 3.26
C SER A 45 -20.25 33.46 4.27
N PRO A 46 -19.50 33.26 5.38
CA PRO A 46 -19.85 32.26 6.37
C PRO A 46 -21.17 32.66 7.09
N PRO A 47 -22.03 31.67 7.35
CA PRO A 47 -23.16 31.89 8.26
C PRO A 47 -22.64 32.14 9.70
N PRO A 48 -23.41 32.84 10.57
CA PRO A 48 -22.93 33.31 11.87
C PRO A 48 -22.51 32.14 12.76
N SER A 49 -21.36 32.33 13.41
CA SER A 49 -20.70 31.42 14.32
C SER A 49 -21.61 30.93 15.43
N THR A 50 -21.99 29.65 15.38
CA THR A 50 -22.28 28.88 16.58
C THR A 50 -20.97 28.25 17.05
N GLN A 51 -20.67 28.43 18.34
CA GLN A 51 -19.49 27.83 18.99
C GLN A 51 -19.35 26.33 18.68
N PRO A 52 -18.13 25.80 18.50
CA PRO A 52 -17.94 24.37 18.38
C PRO A 52 -18.25 23.75 19.75
N SER A 53 -19.40 23.13 19.86
CA SER A 53 -19.63 22.08 20.85
C SER A 53 -18.67 20.94 20.53
N ASP A 54 -18.02 20.44 21.57
CA ASP A 54 -17.16 19.27 21.60
C ASP A 54 -17.56 18.24 20.55
N VAL A 55 -16.72 18.08 19.52
CA VAL A 55 -16.84 16.94 18.61
C VAL A 55 -16.35 15.73 19.39
N ASP A 56 -17.31 15.10 20.05
CA ASP A 56 -17.20 13.72 20.48
C ASP A 56 -16.63 12.93 19.32
N SER A 57 -15.41 12.43 19.50
CA SER A 57 -14.82 11.37 18.69
C SER A 57 -15.60 10.07 18.98
N SER A 58 -16.89 10.09 18.72
CA SER A 58 -17.68 8.87 18.66
C SER A 58 -17.23 8.13 17.40
N ASN A 59 -16.46 7.06 17.61
CA ASN A 59 -16.28 5.97 16.67
C ASN A 59 -17.65 5.61 16.07
N ASN A 60 -18.00 6.21 14.95
CA ASN A 60 -19.07 5.70 14.10
C ASN A 60 -18.53 4.42 13.46
N SER A 61 -18.55 3.33 14.23
CA SER A 61 -18.37 1.99 13.70
C SER A 61 -19.51 1.75 12.72
N ILE A 62 -19.19 1.79 11.42
CA ILE A 62 -20.14 1.48 10.34
C ILE A 62 -20.59 0.05 10.58
N SER A 63 -21.87 -0.13 10.92
CA SER A 63 -22.40 -1.39 11.46
C SER A 63 -22.70 -2.45 10.38
N GLY A 64 -22.48 -2.16 9.09
CA GLY A 64 -22.70 -3.13 8.03
C GLY A 64 -22.49 -2.62 6.60
N ILE A 65 -22.40 -3.57 5.68
CA ILE A 65 -22.24 -3.35 4.23
C ILE A 65 -23.31 -2.42 3.66
N SER A 66 -24.57 -2.63 4.03
CA SER A 66 -25.71 -1.84 3.50
C SER A 66 -25.60 -0.38 3.88
N GLU A 67 -25.14 -0.06 5.09
CA GLU A 67 -24.96 1.30 5.54
C GLU A 67 -23.79 1.97 4.77
N LEU A 68 -22.67 1.28 4.62
CA LEU A 68 -21.50 1.75 3.90
C LEU A 68 -21.80 2.00 2.41
N ILE A 69 -22.52 1.09 1.76
CA ILE A 69 -22.85 1.21 0.34
C ILE A 69 -23.94 2.27 0.13
N ASN A 70 -24.97 2.33 0.97
CA ASN A 70 -26.07 3.28 0.79
C ASN A 70 -25.71 4.71 1.15
N SER A 71 -24.82 4.92 2.12
CA SER A 71 -24.37 6.26 2.52
C SER A 71 -23.39 6.91 1.53
N ALA A 72 -22.66 6.12 0.75
CA ALA A 72 -21.65 6.62 -0.16
C ALA A 72 -22.21 6.84 -1.57
N ASN A 73 -22.02 8.03 -2.13
CA ASN A 73 -22.24 8.26 -3.56
C ASN A 73 -21.16 7.54 -4.40
N LYS A 74 -19.91 7.54 -3.93
CA LYS A 74 -18.77 6.81 -4.48
C LYS A 74 -17.94 6.20 -3.37
N ILE A 75 -17.29 5.08 -3.66
CA ILE A 75 -16.38 4.39 -2.75
C ILE A 75 -14.96 4.68 -3.20
N TYR A 76 -14.19 5.37 -2.36
CA TYR A 76 -12.79 5.68 -2.58
C TYR A 76 -11.91 4.77 -1.73
N TYR A 77 -11.12 3.91 -2.36
CA TYR A 77 -10.28 2.93 -1.65
C TYR A 77 -9.37 3.58 -0.59
N GLY A 78 -8.78 4.72 -0.91
CA GLY A 78 -7.85 5.43 -0.03
C GLY A 78 -8.47 5.98 1.26
N THR A 79 -9.80 6.15 1.31
CA THR A 79 -10.51 6.66 2.50
C THR A 79 -11.03 5.55 3.41
N LEU A 80 -11.00 4.30 2.96
CA LEU A 80 -11.53 3.16 3.72
C LEU A 80 -10.55 2.71 4.81
N THR A 81 -11.06 2.50 6.01
CA THR A 81 -10.35 1.77 7.07
C THR A 81 -10.13 0.30 6.67
N ILE A 82 -9.26 -0.42 7.38
CA ILE A 82 -9.03 -1.85 7.13
C ILE A 82 -10.32 -2.66 7.25
N GLU A 83 -11.11 -2.40 8.30
CA GLU A 83 -12.42 -3.06 8.49
C GLU A 83 -13.41 -2.74 7.37
N GLN A 84 -13.48 -1.47 6.94
CA GLN A 84 -14.34 -1.06 5.83
C GLN A 84 -13.91 -1.72 4.51
N ARG A 85 -12.59 -1.85 4.25
CA ARG A 85 -12.09 -2.61 3.09
C ARG A 85 -12.52 -4.07 3.13
N ALA A 86 -12.46 -4.71 4.29
CA ALA A 86 -12.94 -6.08 4.46
C ALA A 86 -14.45 -6.19 4.22
N LEU A 87 -15.26 -5.25 4.71
CA LEU A 87 -16.70 -5.21 4.46
C LEU A 87 -17.04 -4.98 2.99
N VAL A 88 -16.34 -4.09 2.31
CA VAL A 88 -16.50 -3.85 0.87
C VAL A 88 -16.08 -5.07 0.06
N ALA A 89 -14.97 -5.73 0.43
CA ALA A 89 -14.58 -6.99 -0.18
C ALA A 89 -15.65 -8.06 -0.01
N LEU A 90 -16.22 -8.19 1.20
CA LEU A 90 -17.31 -9.13 1.47
C LEU A 90 -18.55 -8.83 0.60
N ALA A 91 -18.88 -7.54 0.38
CA ALA A 91 -19.95 -7.15 -0.53
C ALA A 91 -19.66 -7.56 -1.99
N ILE A 92 -18.41 -7.40 -2.44
CA ILE A 92 -17.97 -7.83 -3.77
C ILE A 92 -18.15 -9.34 -3.91
N PHE A 93 -17.69 -10.14 -2.95
CA PHE A 93 -17.89 -11.60 -2.95
C PHE A 93 -19.37 -12.00 -2.94
N LYS A 94 -20.15 -11.37 -2.07
CA LYS A 94 -21.57 -11.65 -1.92
C LYS A 94 -22.35 -11.36 -3.20
N TYR A 95 -22.19 -10.18 -3.77
CA TYR A 95 -23.01 -9.71 -4.87
C TYR A 95 -22.55 -10.22 -6.24
N SER A 96 -21.25 -10.43 -6.45
CA SER A 96 -20.75 -11.05 -7.70
C SER A 96 -21.16 -12.50 -7.85
N ASN A 97 -21.39 -13.20 -6.74
CA ASN A 97 -21.73 -14.64 -6.74
C ASN A 97 -23.20 -14.89 -6.39
N PHE A 98 -24.09 -13.91 -6.57
CA PHE A 98 -25.48 -14.01 -6.11
C PHE A 98 -26.23 -15.20 -6.71
N GLU A 99 -26.04 -15.53 -7.98
CA GLU A 99 -26.66 -16.69 -8.64
C GLU A 99 -26.09 -18.01 -8.08
N THR A 100 -24.78 -18.10 -7.93
CA THR A 100 -24.11 -19.30 -7.43
C THR A 100 -24.47 -19.56 -5.96
N ILE A 101 -24.49 -18.51 -5.12
CA ILE A 101 -24.89 -18.62 -3.70
C ILE A 101 -26.33 -19.06 -3.57
N SER A 102 -27.23 -18.61 -4.45
CA SER A 102 -28.63 -18.99 -4.46
C SER A 102 -28.82 -20.47 -4.81
N ASN A 103 -27.96 -21.03 -5.64
CA ASN A 103 -28.00 -22.41 -6.08
C ASN A 103 -27.18 -23.36 -5.18
N ASP A 104 -26.12 -22.85 -4.56
CA ASP A 104 -25.26 -23.60 -3.64
C ASP A 104 -25.00 -22.81 -2.34
N PRO A 105 -25.84 -23.01 -1.33
CA PRO A 105 -25.68 -22.36 -0.03
C PRO A 105 -24.33 -22.65 0.66
N SER A 106 -23.62 -23.74 0.29
CA SER A 106 -22.32 -24.08 0.89
C SER A 106 -21.25 -23.06 0.52
N LEU A 107 -21.39 -22.38 -0.62
CA LEU A 107 -20.50 -21.29 -1.03
C LEU A 107 -20.53 -20.13 -0.04
N LYS A 108 -21.70 -19.81 0.52
CA LYS A 108 -21.84 -18.78 1.56
C LYS A 108 -20.94 -19.09 2.77
N ASP A 109 -20.99 -20.33 3.27
CA ASP A 109 -20.20 -20.73 4.43
C ASP A 109 -18.71 -20.72 4.13
N LYS A 110 -18.29 -21.09 2.91
CA LYS A 110 -16.91 -20.98 2.46
C LYS A 110 -16.44 -19.52 2.44
N ILE A 111 -17.22 -18.61 1.85
CA ILE A 111 -16.87 -17.17 1.82
C ILE A 111 -16.75 -16.62 3.25
N ILE A 112 -17.69 -16.93 4.15
CA ILE A 112 -17.63 -16.51 5.55
C ILE A 112 -16.33 -17.01 6.21
N SER A 113 -15.95 -18.26 5.96
CA SER A 113 -14.69 -18.84 6.46
C SER A 113 -13.45 -18.12 5.91
N ILE A 114 -13.43 -17.78 4.62
CA ILE A 114 -12.34 -16.99 4.00
C ILE A 114 -12.19 -15.65 4.72
N PHE A 115 -13.30 -14.94 4.96
CA PHE A 115 -13.29 -13.63 5.60
C PHE A 115 -12.82 -13.69 7.06
N ALA A 116 -13.27 -14.69 7.82
CA ALA A 116 -12.82 -14.91 9.18
C ALA A 116 -11.31 -15.22 9.27
N ASN A 117 -10.79 -16.02 8.35
CA ASN A 117 -9.41 -16.49 8.39
C ASN A 117 -8.39 -15.53 7.76
N LYS A 118 -8.77 -14.76 6.72
CA LYS A 118 -7.85 -13.99 5.90
C LYS A 118 -8.08 -12.47 5.94
N PHE A 119 -9.33 -12.03 6.15
CA PHE A 119 -9.67 -10.60 6.14
C PHE A 119 -9.83 -10.01 7.54
N GLU A 120 -9.60 -10.80 8.59
CA GLU A 120 -9.72 -10.37 9.99
C GLU A 120 -11.12 -9.84 10.33
N LEU A 121 -12.14 -10.34 9.61
CA LEU A 121 -13.52 -9.99 9.85
C LEU A 121 -14.19 -11.14 10.61
N ASP A 122 -14.63 -10.91 11.85
CA ASP A 122 -15.18 -11.97 12.67
C ASP A 122 -16.39 -12.67 12.01
N GLU A 123 -16.60 -13.94 12.36
CA GLU A 123 -17.61 -14.80 11.73
C GLU A 123 -19.03 -14.25 11.93
N ALA A 124 -19.31 -13.66 13.10
CA ALA A 124 -20.64 -13.11 13.41
C ALA A 124 -20.94 -11.88 12.53
N THR A 125 -19.95 -10.99 12.37
CA THR A 125 -20.05 -9.84 11.47
C THR A 125 -20.20 -10.29 10.01
N SER A 126 -19.42 -11.28 9.57
CA SER A 126 -19.53 -11.85 8.22
C SER A 126 -20.90 -12.44 7.97
N LYS A 127 -21.43 -13.26 8.88
CA LYS A 127 -22.78 -13.84 8.79
C LYS A 127 -23.87 -12.78 8.73
N LYS A 128 -23.85 -11.80 9.64
CA LYS A 128 -24.79 -10.69 9.68
C LYS A 128 -24.83 -9.93 8.35
N ASN A 129 -23.67 -9.67 7.75
CA ASN A 129 -23.56 -8.95 6.48
C ASN A 129 -23.96 -9.80 5.25
N PHE A 130 -24.03 -11.13 5.40
CA PHE A 130 -24.62 -12.02 4.40
C PHE A 130 -26.14 -12.10 4.46
N GLU A 131 -26.77 -11.65 5.54
CA GLU A 131 -28.23 -11.57 5.65
C GLU A 131 -28.81 -10.57 4.65
N GLY A 132 -30.11 -10.72 4.34
CA GLY A 132 -30.84 -9.89 3.39
C GLY A 132 -30.78 -10.40 1.95
N ASP A 133 -31.51 -9.71 1.07
CA ASP A 133 -31.68 -10.12 -0.31
C ASP A 133 -30.36 -9.97 -1.09
N ILE A 134 -30.10 -10.96 -1.95
CA ILE A 134 -28.96 -11.00 -2.85
C ILE A 134 -29.54 -11.13 -4.27
N ASN A 135 -29.31 -10.10 -5.11
CA ASN A 135 -29.81 -10.07 -6.48
C ASN A 135 -28.90 -9.26 -7.41
N SER A 136 -29.19 -9.30 -8.71
CA SER A 136 -28.43 -8.57 -9.74
C SER A 136 -28.41 -7.06 -9.54
N GLN A 137 -29.48 -6.47 -8.98
CA GLN A 137 -29.53 -5.03 -8.74
C GLN A 137 -28.50 -4.60 -7.69
N ASN A 138 -28.33 -5.40 -6.63
CA ASN A 138 -27.30 -5.10 -5.63
C ASN A 138 -25.89 -5.12 -6.23
N PHE A 139 -25.62 -6.00 -7.20
CA PHE A 139 -24.35 -6.06 -7.91
C PHE A 139 -24.13 -4.81 -8.76
N GLU A 140 -25.11 -4.43 -9.58
CA GLU A 140 -25.01 -3.22 -10.43
C GLU A 140 -24.89 -1.93 -9.60
N ASP A 141 -25.62 -1.85 -8.49
CA ASP A 141 -25.54 -0.73 -7.56
C ASP A 141 -24.13 -0.63 -6.95
N LEU A 142 -23.55 -1.74 -6.48
CA LEU A 142 -22.18 -1.78 -5.96
C LEU A 142 -21.17 -1.39 -7.03
N LYS A 143 -21.27 -1.97 -8.23
CA LYS A 143 -20.37 -1.68 -9.36
C LYS A 143 -20.38 -0.19 -9.71
N SER A 144 -21.56 0.44 -9.70
CA SER A 144 -21.70 1.87 -9.99
C SER A 144 -21.01 2.79 -8.99
N LYS A 145 -20.71 2.31 -7.79
CA LYS A 145 -20.09 3.11 -6.72
C LYS A 145 -18.59 3.28 -6.88
N PHE A 146 -17.93 2.44 -7.66
CA PHE A 146 -16.49 2.52 -7.85
C PHE A 146 -16.08 3.39 -9.04
N LEU A 147 -14.96 4.07 -8.90
CA LEU A 147 -14.12 4.47 -10.01
C LEU A 147 -13.18 3.31 -10.37
N GLU A 148 -12.75 3.24 -11.62
CA GLU A 148 -11.91 2.14 -12.12
C GLU A 148 -10.64 1.94 -11.28
N GLY A 149 -9.95 3.02 -10.92
CA GLY A 149 -8.75 2.97 -10.10
C GLY A 149 -8.99 2.45 -8.68
N ASP A 150 -10.10 2.86 -8.05
CA ASP A 150 -10.47 2.43 -6.70
C ASP A 150 -10.88 0.94 -6.69
N LEU A 151 -11.61 0.51 -7.72
CA LEU A 151 -11.98 -0.89 -7.91
C LEU A 151 -10.73 -1.76 -8.11
N THR A 152 -9.78 -1.30 -8.93
CA THR A 152 -8.49 -1.96 -9.11
C THR A 152 -7.74 -2.13 -7.79
N GLN A 153 -7.67 -1.09 -6.95
CA GLN A 153 -7.04 -1.18 -5.62
C GLN A 153 -7.79 -2.14 -4.68
N MET A 154 -9.12 -2.20 -4.75
CA MET A 154 -9.90 -3.18 -4.01
C MET A 154 -9.57 -4.61 -4.43
N PHE A 155 -9.43 -4.90 -5.72
CA PHE A 155 -9.06 -6.24 -6.18
C PHE A 155 -7.61 -6.58 -5.83
N ILE A 156 -6.67 -5.63 -5.86
CA ILE A 156 -5.31 -5.85 -5.35
C ILE A 156 -5.34 -6.22 -3.87
N TYR A 157 -6.16 -5.54 -3.05
CA TYR A 157 -6.36 -5.88 -1.63
C TYR A 157 -6.99 -7.27 -1.45
N ILE A 158 -7.99 -7.63 -2.25
CA ILE A 158 -8.60 -8.97 -2.21
C ILE A 158 -7.55 -10.04 -2.53
N TRP A 159 -6.76 -9.86 -3.58
CA TRP A 159 -5.65 -10.76 -3.92
C TRP A 159 -4.59 -10.85 -2.84
N GLU A 160 -4.21 -9.71 -2.23
CA GLU A 160 -3.28 -9.67 -1.09
C GLU A 160 -3.75 -10.59 0.04
N LYS A 161 -5.02 -10.50 0.41
CA LYS A 161 -5.59 -11.32 1.49
C LYS A 161 -5.75 -12.78 1.07
N THR A 162 -6.24 -13.06 -0.14
CA THR A 162 -6.40 -14.41 -0.68
C THR A 162 -5.07 -15.16 -0.76
N LEU A 163 -4.00 -14.50 -1.20
CA LEU A 163 -2.66 -15.05 -1.36
C LEU A 163 -1.78 -14.96 -0.10
N SER A 164 -2.35 -14.60 1.05
CA SER A 164 -1.59 -14.45 2.31
C SER A 164 -1.12 -15.78 2.93
N SER A 165 -1.73 -16.91 2.57
CA SER A 165 -1.32 -18.26 2.99
C SER A 165 -0.05 -18.74 2.31
N ASP A 166 0.59 -19.81 2.85
CA ASP A 166 1.81 -20.37 2.27
C ASP A 166 1.55 -21.05 0.93
N GLU A 167 0.37 -21.65 0.77
CA GLU A 167 -0.08 -22.31 -0.43
C GLU A 167 -1.28 -21.55 -1.00
N GLU A 168 -1.28 -21.34 -2.30
CA GLU A 168 -2.41 -20.79 -3.04
C GLU A 168 -3.55 -21.81 -3.05
N ASP A 169 -4.75 -21.39 -2.60
CA ASP A 169 -5.95 -22.21 -2.76
C ASP A 169 -6.54 -21.97 -4.15
N PRO A 170 -6.55 -23.00 -5.03
CA PRO A 170 -7.08 -22.86 -6.39
C PRO A 170 -8.53 -22.40 -6.42
N PHE A 171 -9.36 -22.87 -5.49
CA PHE A 171 -10.77 -22.46 -5.39
C PHE A 171 -10.91 -20.96 -5.11
N GLU A 172 -10.13 -20.43 -4.16
CA GLU A 172 -10.19 -19.02 -3.83
C GLU A 172 -9.68 -18.16 -5.01
N SER A 173 -8.63 -18.60 -5.68
CA SER A 173 -8.07 -17.92 -6.85
C SER A 173 -9.07 -17.88 -8.01
N GLU A 174 -9.68 -18.99 -8.36
CA GLU A 174 -10.74 -19.06 -9.38
C GLU A 174 -11.93 -18.17 -9.04
N LEU A 175 -12.33 -18.13 -7.76
CA LEU A 175 -13.42 -17.28 -7.30
C LEU A 175 -13.09 -15.79 -7.50
N VAL A 176 -11.90 -15.34 -7.13
CA VAL A 176 -11.48 -13.94 -7.31
C VAL A 176 -11.33 -13.58 -8.79
N GLU A 177 -10.79 -14.47 -9.61
CA GLU A 177 -10.69 -14.27 -11.07
C GLU A 177 -12.08 -14.10 -11.71
N SER A 178 -13.03 -14.98 -11.36
CA SER A 178 -14.42 -14.90 -11.83
C SER A 178 -15.09 -13.59 -11.42
N MET A 179 -14.89 -13.16 -10.19
CA MET A 179 -15.42 -11.87 -9.71
C MET A 179 -14.85 -10.68 -10.50
N GLN A 180 -13.54 -10.63 -10.72
CA GLN A 180 -12.94 -9.56 -11.52
C GLN A 180 -13.52 -9.50 -12.93
N GLN A 181 -13.69 -10.65 -13.58
CA GLN A 181 -14.30 -10.73 -14.91
C GLN A 181 -15.76 -10.22 -14.90
N SER A 182 -16.55 -10.51 -13.86
CA SER A 182 -17.90 -9.98 -13.72
C SER A 182 -17.95 -8.46 -13.59
N PHE A 183 -16.91 -7.85 -13.00
CA PHE A 183 -16.72 -6.39 -12.96
C PHE A 183 -16.20 -5.81 -14.29
N GLY A 184 -15.84 -6.64 -15.26
CA GLY A 184 -15.39 -6.22 -16.59
C GLY A 184 -13.88 -6.08 -16.74
N PHE A 185 -13.10 -6.70 -15.84
CA PHE A 185 -11.65 -6.74 -16.00
C PHE A 185 -11.25 -7.70 -17.12
N GLU A 186 -10.40 -7.24 -18.00
CA GLU A 186 -9.79 -8.09 -19.02
C GLU A 186 -8.75 -9.05 -18.41
N PRO A 187 -8.50 -10.21 -18.99
CA PRO A 187 -7.56 -11.20 -18.43
C PRO A 187 -6.17 -10.64 -18.11
N ALA A 188 -5.66 -9.73 -18.92
CA ALA A 188 -4.37 -9.06 -18.65
C ALA A 188 -4.41 -8.23 -17.37
N SER A 189 -5.51 -7.50 -17.12
CA SER A 189 -5.70 -6.71 -15.91
C SER A 189 -5.89 -7.60 -14.68
N VAL A 190 -6.57 -8.76 -14.83
CA VAL A 190 -6.68 -9.77 -13.76
C VAL A 190 -5.30 -10.28 -13.34
N ASN A 191 -4.46 -10.65 -14.31
CA ASN A 191 -3.10 -11.11 -14.03
C ASN A 191 -2.23 -10.05 -13.36
N GLU A 192 -2.36 -8.79 -13.78
CA GLU A 192 -1.60 -7.69 -13.18
C GLU A 192 -2.05 -7.42 -11.74
N THR A 193 -3.35 -7.38 -11.46
CA THR A 193 -3.85 -7.19 -10.09
C THR A 193 -3.49 -8.37 -9.18
N LYS A 194 -3.52 -9.61 -9.68
CA LYS A 194 -3.08 -10.81 -8.96
C LYS A 194 -1.60 -10.72 -8.61
N LYS A 195 -0.75 -10.34 -9.57
CA LYS A 195 0.68 -10.13 -9.34
C LYS A 195 0.93 -9.07 -8.27
N GLN A 196 0.26 -7.92 -8.36
CA GLN A 196 0.39 -6.86 -7.38
C GLN A 196 -0.09 -7.28 -5.99
N GLY A 197 -1.20 -8.01 -5.89
CA GLY A 197 -1.69 -8.58 -4.63
C GLY A 197 -0.71 -9.57 -4.01
N ASN A 198 -0.10 -10.44 -4.83
CA ASN A 198 0.93 -11.38 -4.39
C ASN A 198 2.18 -10.67 -3.85
N ASP A 199 2.63 -9.61 -4.51
CA ASP A 199 3.77 -8.82 -4.03
C ASP A 199 3.46 -8.19 -2.66
N ARG A 200 2.25 -7.66 -2.45
CA ARG A 200 1.79 -7.15 -1.16
C ARG A 200 1.71 -8.23 -0.08
N ALA A 201 1.15 -9.40 -0.41
CA ALA A 201 1.06 -10.53 0.50
C ALA A 201 2.44 -11.00 0.99
N LYS A 202 3.43 -11.10 0.07
CA LYS A 202 4.82 -11.47 0.40
C LYS A 202 5.46 -10.46 1.35
N ILE A 203 5.22 -9.17 1.15
CA ILE A 203 5.75 -8.12 2.03
C ILE A 203 5.12 -8.21 3.41
N ASN A 204 3.80 -8.30 3.50
CA ASN A 204 3.11 -8.42 4.79
C ASN A 204 3.55 -9.67 5.55
N LYS A 205 3.77 -10.79 4.86
CA LYS A 205 4.33 -12.00 5.46
C LYS A 205 5.74 -11.76 6.01
N SER A 206 6.61 -11.10 5.24
CA SER A 206 7.96 -10.75 5.68
C SER A 206 7.93 -9.82 6.91
N ILE A 207 7.02 -8.84 6.93
CA ILE A 207 6.82 -7.95 8.07
C ILE A 207 6.40 -8.73 9.30
N ASN A 208 5.46 -9.67 9.18
CA ASN A 208 5.02 -10.51 10.29
C ASN A 208 6.18 -11.39 10.84
N ILE A 209 7.03 -11.93 9.97
CA ILE A 209 8.23 -12.64 10.36
C ILE A 209 9.19 -11.71 11.13
N ILE A 210 9.42 -10.51 10.63
CA ILE A 210 10.26 -9.50 11.29
C ILE A 210 9.66 -9.11 12.64
N LYS A 211 8.35 -8.90 12.73
CA LYS A 211 7.63 -8.58 13.98
C LYS A 211 7.67 -9.68 15.02
N SER A 212 7.69 -10.94 14.64
CA SER A 212 7.61 -12.07 15.56
C SER A 212 8.73 -12.10 16.64
N GLY A 213 9.79 -11.32 16.43
CA GLY A 213 10.88 -11.15 17.42
C GLY A 213 11.79 -12.37 17.59
N SER A 214 11.38 -13.54 17.10
CA SER A 214 12.04 -14.82 17.30
C SER A 214 13.15 -15.13 16.31
N ILE A 215 13.30 -14.34 15.24
CA ILE A 215 14.22 -14.63 14.13
C ILE A 215 15.43 -13.71 14.21
N ALA A 216 16.60 -14.31 14.41
CA ALA A 216 17.86 -13.59 14.27
C ALA A 216 18.08 -13.13 12.81
N TYR A 217 18.72 -11.98 12.60
CA TYR A 217 18.95 -11.42 11.27
C TYR A 217 19.56 -12.42 10.28
N ASN A 218 20.53 -13.21 10.73
CA ASN A 218 21.21 -14.23 9.92
C ASN A 218 20.29 -15.39 9.45
N LYS A 219 19.10 -15.51 10.05
CA LYS A 219 18.08 -16.50 9.65
C LYS A 219 17.07 -15.95 8.67
N LEU A 220 17.05 -14.63 8.43
CA LEU A 220 16.19 -14.01 7.44
C LEU A 220 16.63 -14.40 6.01
N LYS A 221 15.67 -14.73 5.16
CA LYS A 221 15.90 -14.93 3.74
C LYS A 221 16.24 -13.60 3.05
N ALA A 222 16.83 -13.65 1.87
CA ALA A 222 17.22 -12.45 1.12
C ALA A 222 16.07 -11.43 0.94
N PHE A 223 14.86 -11.91 0.62
CA PHE A 223 13.69 -11.04 0.45
C PHE A 223 13.27 -10.38 1.79
N GLU A 224 13.27 -11.14 2.89
CA GLU A 224 12.95 -10.63 4.22
C GLU A 224 13.98 -9.59 4.69
N LYS A 225 15.28 -9.80 4.39
CA LYS A 225 16.35 -8.81 4.61
C LYS A 225 16.09 -7.53 3.83
N THR A 226 15.70 -7.66 2.56
CA THR A 226 15.35 -6.51 1.71
C THR A 226 14.16 -5.72 2.27
N VAL A 227 13.11 -6.41 2.74
CA VAL A 227 11.97 -5.75 3.39
C VAL A 227 12.40 -5.03 4.67
N LEU A 228 13.24 -5.66 5.50
CA LEU A 228 13.80 -5.03 6.71
C LEU A 228 14.58 -3.75 6.37
N ILE A 229 15.45 -3.79 5.37
CA ILE A 229 16.21 -2.62 4.91
C ILE A 229 15.27 -1.52 4.42
N GLY A 230 14.26 -1.87 3.64
CA GLY A 230 13.25 -0.94 3.16
C GLY A 230 12.53 -0.21 4.30
N LEU A 231 12.12 -0.95 5.35
CA LEU A 231 11.52 -0.39 6.56
C LEU A 231 12.48 0.56 7.28
N MET A 232 13.76 0.17 7.44
CA MET A 232 14.78 0.99 8.09
C MET A 232 15.07 2.28 7.31
N LEU A 233 15.21 2.19 6.00
CA LEU A 233 15.41 3.36 5.14
C LEU A 233 14.18 4.29 5.17
N GLY A 234 12.98 3.71 5.14
CA GLY A 234 11.73 4.44 5.29
C GLY A 234 11.70 5.22 6.60
N GLU A 235 12.06 4.58 7.70
CA GLU A 235 12.11 5.23 9.02
C GLU A 235 13.18 6.33 9.09
N CYS A 236 14.36 6.12 8.51
CA CYS A 236 15.40 7.16 8.42
C CYS A 236 14.97 8.39 7.60
N SER A 237 13.99 8.23 6.72
CA SER A 237 13.50 9.27 5.82
C SER A 237 12.30 10.02 6.38
N ARG A 238 11.73 9.56 7.51
CA ARG A 238 10.58 10.22 8.14
C ARG A 238 11.03 11.47 8.88
N VAL A 239 10.27 12.54 8.67
CA VAL A 239 10.35 13.78 9.45
C VAL A 239 8.93 14.02 9.96
N ASP A 240 8.76 14.20 11.25
CA ASP A 240 7.45 14.37 11.90
C ASP A 240 6.43 13.25 11.54
N GLY A 241 6.94 12.02 11.41
CA GLY A 241 6.15 10.83 11.11
C GLY A 241 5.75 10.67 9.64
N GLN A 242 6.18 11.57 8.75
CA GLN A 242 5.88 11.53 7.32
C GLN A 242 7.16 11.43 6.48
N ILE A 243 7.06 10.76 5.33
CA ILE A 243 8.11 10.72 4.32
C ILE A 243 7.76 11.75 3.25
N SER A 244 8.63 12.73 3.01
CA SER A 244 8.40 13.71 1.96
C SER A 244 8.29 13.04 0.58
N PRO A 245 7.56 13.63 -0.40
CA PRO A 245 7.44 13.08 -1.75
C PRO A 245 8.79 12.82 -2.42
N GLU A 246 9.77 13.67 -2.16
CA GLU A 246 11.13 13.55 -2.68
C GLU A 246 11.84 12.31 -2.10
N ASN A 247 11.78 12.13 -0.78
CA ASN A 247 12.33 10.93 -0.13
C ASN A 247 11.56 9.66 -0.52
N GLN A 248 10.25 9.72 -0.77
CA GLN A 248 9.51 8.58 -1.31
C GLN A 248 10.01 8.18 -2.70
N SER A 249 10.30 9.16 -3.56
CA SER A 249 10.85 8.92 -4.90
C SER A 249 12.22 8.26 -4.82
N ARG A 250 13.12 8.78 -3.97
CA ARG A 250 14.46 8.21 -3.73
C ARG A 250 14.38 6.78 -3.21
N LEU A 251 13.54 6.53 -2.21
CA LEU A 251 13.33 5.19 -1.66
C LEU A 251 12.79 4.22 -2.69
N ARG A 252 11.82 4.64 -3.51
CA ARG A 252 11.30 3.80 -4.60
C ARG A 252 12.40 3.45 -5.60
N SER A 253 13.25 4.43 -5.98
CA SER A 253 14.38 4.21 -6.85
C SER A 253 15.35 3.18 -6.26
N ILE A 254 15.81 3.38 -5.03
CA ILE A 254 16.71 2.45 -4.35
C ILE A 254 16.10 1.05 -4.26
N LEU A 255 14.88 0.92 -3.76
CA LEU A 255 14.24 -0.38 -3.55
C LEU A 255 13.94 -1.11 -4.87
N SER A 256 13.57 -0.38 -5.92
CA SER A 256 13.31 -0.99 -7.23
C SER A 256 14.59 -1.36 -7.96
N ASN A 257 15.52 -0.43 -8.08
CA ASN A 257 16.71 -0.59 -8.92
C ASN A 257 17.77 -1.48 -8.26
N GLN A 258 18.00 -1.30 -6.95
CA GLN A 258 19.05 -2.02 -6.24
C GLN A 258 18.55 -3.33 -5.62
N PHE A 259 17.31 -3.35 -5.14
CA PHE A 259 16.78 -4.49 -4.40
C PHE A 259 15.72 -5.30 -5.17
N GLY A 260 15.34 -4.87 -6.37
CA GLY A 260 14.40 -5.58 -7.24
C GLY A 260 12.97 -5.67 -6.68
N ILE A 261 12.60 -4.74 -5.77
CA ILE A 261 11.23 -4.65 -5.25
C ILE A 261 10.37 -3.91 -6.26
N THR A 262 9.24 -4.49 -6.66
CA THR A 262 8.32 -3.80 -7.57
C THR A 262 7.80 -2.48 -6.98
N ALA A 263 7.45 -1.52 -7.83
CA ALA A 263 6.97 -0.19 -7.39
C ALA A 263 5.75 -0.29 -6.46
N ASN A 264 4.84 -1.25 -6.73
CA ASN A 264 3.68 -1.50 -5.87
C ASN A 264 4.09 -2.04 -4.50
N ALA A 265 5.00 -3.00 -4.46
CA ALA A 265 5.54 -3.57 -3.25
C ALA A 265 6.30 -2.52 -2.41
N THR A 266 7.05 -1.64 -3.05
CA THR A 266 7.71 -0.50 -2.40
C THR A 266 6.69 0.42 -1.72
N SER A 267 5.56 0.71 -2.37
CA SER A 267 4.51 1.54 -1.77
C SER A 267 4.00 0.96 -0.45
N VAL A 268 3.80 -0.36 -0.37
CA VAL A 268 3.40 -1.04 0.88
C VAL A 268 4.43 -0.82 1.99
N ILE A 269 5.73 -0.98 1.69
CA ILE A 269 6.81 -0.76 2.67
C ILE A 269 6.79 0.69 3.19
N LEU A 270 6.59 1.67 2.31
CA LEU A 270 6.61 3.09 2.67
C LEU A 270 5.39 3.54 3.46
N GLU A 271 4.23 2.90 3.25
CA GLU A 271 2.99 3.18 3.98
C GLU A 271 3.04 2.64 5.42
N ILE A 272 3.85 1.62 5.69
CA ILE A 272 3.94 1.02 7.01
C ILE A 272 4.64 1.99 7.96
N LYS A 273 3.93 2.40 8.99
CA LYS A 273 4.53 3.04 10.16
C LYS A 273 5.13 1.93 11.04
N MET A 274 6.39 2.13 11.44
CA MET A 274 7.02 1.21 12.36
C MET A 274 6.29 1.28 13.70
N ASP A 275 5.66 0.17 14.07
CA ASP A 275 5.16 -0.02 15.42
C ASP A 275 6.32 -0.42 16.36
N GLU A 276 6.05 -0.45 17.66
CA GLU A 276 7.08 -0.80 18.65
C GLU A 276 7.79 -2.14 18.36
N PRO A 277 7.11 -3.24 17.97
CA PRO A 277 7.79 -4.50 17.64
C PRO A 277 8.79 -4.38 16.49
N ILE A 278 8.46 -3.66 15.42
CA ILE A 278 9.38 -3.45 14.30
C ILE A 278 10.52 -2.54 14.73
N THR A 279 10.22 -1.44 15.44
CA THR A 279 11.23 -0.53 15.98
C THR A 279 12.23 -1.27 16.86
N LYS A 280 11.74 -2.09 17.80
CA LYS A 280 12.59 -2.92 18.64
C LYS A 280 13.45 -3.90 17.84
N LYS A 281 12.90 -4.47 16.76
CA LYS A 281 13.65 -5.38 15.90
C LYS A 281 14.77 -4.69 15.15
N VAL A 282 14.53 -3.47 14.69
CA VAL A 282 15.53 -2.62 14.03
C VAL A 282 16.61 -2.20 15.02
N GLU A 283 16.25 -1.86 16.27
CA GLU A 283 17.18 -1.53 17.35
C GLU A 283 17.97 -2.75 17.83
N GLN A 284 17.39 -3.95 17.77
CA GLN A 284 18.02 -5.22 18.16
C GLN A 284 19.08 -5.74 17.18
N VAL A 285 19.29 -5.11 16.05
CA VAL A 285 20.51 -5.32 15.26
C VAL A 285 21.69 -4.68 16.02
N GLU A 286 21.82 -5.05 17.31
CA GLU A 286 22.90 -4.52 18.18
C GLU A 286 24.18 -5.34 18.09
N VAL A 287 24.08 -6.60 17.68
CA VAL A 287 25.25 -7.45 17.52
C VAL A 287 26.05 -6.93 16.31
N TYR A 288 27.25 -6.42 16.58
CA TYR A 288 28.14 -5.83 15.57
C TYR A 288 28.23 -6.66 14.28
N ARG A 289 28.35 -7.98 14.41
CA ARG A 289 28.43 -8.87 13.24
C ARG A 289 27.16 -8.85 12.41
N GLU A 290 25.98 -8.84 13.03
CA GLU A 290 24.70 -8.79 12.31
C GLU A 290 24.53 -7.45 11.58
N LYS A 291 24.97 -6.34 12.16
CA LYS A 291 25.00 -5.04 11.52
C LYS A 291 25.94 -5.04 10.31
N TYR A 292 27.13 -5.61 10.46
CA TYR A 292 28.11 -5.72 9.39
C TYR A 292 27.58 -6.57 8.24
N ASP A 293 27.03 -7.77 8.54
CA ASP A 293 26.43 -8.67 7.55
C ASP A 293 25.25 -7.99 6.81
N LEU A 294 24.49 -7.13 7.49
CA LEU A 294 23.43 -6.33 6.88
C LEU A 294 23.99 -5.29 5.90
N VAL A 295 25.06 -4.62 6.28
CA VAL A 295 25.74 -3.61 5.42
C VAL A 295 26.40 -4.28 4.22
N GLU A 296 27.05 -5.43 4.42
CA GLU A 296 27.60 -6.24 3.34
C GLU A 296 26.52 -6.64 2.33
N PHE A 297 25.38 -7.14 2.80
CA PHE A 297 24.24 -7.47 1.95
C PHE A 297 23.73 -6.26 1.15
N VAL A 298 23.67 -5.06 1.75
CA VAL A 298 23.28 -3.84 1.04
C VAL A 298 24.29 -3.52 -0.07
N TRP A 299 25.58 -3.58 0.23
CA TRP A 299 26.62 -3.35 -0.78
C TRP A 299 26.62 -4.41 -1.88
N GLU A 300 26.40 -5.68 -1.53
CA GLU A 300 26.25 -6.76 -2.52
C GLU A 300 25.13 -6.44 -3.50
N LYS A 301 23.98 -5.96 -3.03
CA LYS A 301 22.86 -5.56 -3.88
C LYS A 301 23.20 -4.37 -4.77
N ILE A 302 23.79 -3.31 -4.19
CA ILE A 302 24.19 -2.11 -4.94
C ILE A 302 25.23 -2.44 -6.01
N LEU A 303 26.21 -3.30 -5.71
CA LEU A 303 27.29 -3.66 -6.62
C LEU A 303 26.87 -4.70 -7.69
N SER A 304 25.80 -5.43 -7.45
CA SER A 304 25.29 -6.43 -8.41
C SER A 304 24.39 -5.85 -9.50
N THR A 305 24.06 -4.56 -9.43
CA THR A 305 23.25 -3.85 -10.42
C THR A 305 24.09 -2.93 -11.30
N GLU A 306 23.65 -2.70 -12.55
CA GLU A 306 24.29 -1.73 -13.44
C GLU A 306 23.92 -0.28 -13.06
N ASP A 307 22.83 -0.09 -12.34
CA ASP A 307 22.35 1.22 -11.89
C ASP A 307 23.20 1.72 -10.72
N THR A 308 23.80 2.88 -10.88
CA THR A 308 24.57 3.54 -9.82
C THR A 308 23.66 4.45 -8.98
N LEU A 309 23.86 4.42 -7.66
CA LEU A 309 23.19 5.38 -6.77
C LEU A 309 23.66 6.81 -7.09
N ASN A 310 22.70 7.72 -7.20
CA ASN A 310 23.02 9.15 -7.24
C ASN A 310 23.43 9.68 -5.84
N ASP A 311 23.91 10.92 -5.77
CA ASP A 311 24.44 11.52 -4.53
C ASP A 311 23.38 11.56 -3.41
N ASP A 312 22.12 11.81 -3.75
CA ASP A 312 21.02 11.90 -2.81
C ASP A 312 20.61 10.52 -2.24
N GLU A 313 20.60 9.51 -3.11
CA GLU A 313 20.36 8.12 -2.73
C GLU A 313 21.50 7.61 -1.84
N MET A 314 22.72 7.96 -2.19
CA MET A 314 23.90 7.63 -1.38
C MET A 314 23.86 8.32 0.00
N GLU A 315 23.40 9.56 0.08
CA GLU A 315 23.25 10.24 1.37
C GLU A 315 22.19 9.57 2.26
N LEU A 316 21.13 9.04 1.67
CA LEU A 316 20.13 8.25 2.42
C LEU A 316 20.76 6.97 3.01
N ILE A 317 21.58 6.27 2.22
CA ILE A 317 22.33 5.09 2.71
C ILE A 317 23.29 5.50 3.84
N ARG A 318 24.03 6.62 3.70
CA ARG A 318 24.92 7.12 4.78
C ARG A 318 24.14 7.47 6.05
N LYS A 319 22.95 8.08 5.91
CA LYS A 319 22.08 8.40 7.05
C LYS A 319 21.63 7.13 7.79
N TRP A 320 21.28 6.09 7.03
CA TRP A 320 20.95 4.79 7.59
C TRP A 320 22.16 4.15 8.30
N LEU A 321 23.35 4.14 7.68
CA LEU A 321 24.59 3.60 8.31
C LEU A 321 24.88 4.29 9.65
N ARG A 322 24.79 5.62 9.70
CA ARG A 322 24.96 6.39 10.95
C ARG A 322 23.95 5.98 12.02
N ARG A 323 22.70 5.71 11.62
CA ARG A 323 21.66 5.30 12.57
C ARG A 323 21.90 3.92 13.20
N ILE A 324 22.48 3.00 12.45
CA ILE A 324 22.86 1.68 12.95
C ILE A 324 24.28 1.64 13.56
N ASP A 325 24.89 2.81 13.74
CA ASP A 325 26.23 2.96 14.33
C ASP A 325 27.33 2.20 13.58
N ILE A 326 27.33 2.33 12.25
CA ILE A 326 28.40 1.82 11.36
C ILE A 326 29.20 3.02 10.83
N SER A 327 30.50 2.99 11.06
CA SER A 327 31.42 4.01 10.55
C SER A 327 31.68 3.86 9.05
N ASP A 328 32.17 4.95 8.43
CA ASP A 328 32.57 4.92 7.02
C ASP A 328 33.66 3.87 6.74
N VAL A 329 34.58 3.64 7.67
CA VAL A 329 35.64 2.63 7.54
C VAL A 329 35.05 1.22 7.51
N GLU A 330 34.13 0.93 8.39
CA GLU A 330 33.44 -0.37 8.45
C GLU A 330 32.57 -0.58 7.21
N SER A 331 31.87 0.45 6.76
CA SER A 331 31.08 0.40 5.53
C SER A 331 31.96 0.13 4.29
N GLN A 332 33.15 0.75 4.23
CA GLN A 332 34.11 0.46 3.15
C GLN A 332 34.71 -0.95 3.25
N GLY A 333 34.84 -1.48 4.46
CA GLY A 333 35.20 -2.88 4.70
C GLY A 333 34.15 -3.83 4.13
N ALA A 334 32.90 -3.67 4.54
CA ALA A 334 31.77 -4.45 4.06
C ALA A 334 31.59 -4.37 2.53
N ARG A 335 31.83 -3.18 1.95
CA ARG A 335 31.82 -3.01 0.48
C ARG A 335 32.89 -3.85 -0.21
N ARG A 336 34.10 -3.93 0.34
CA ARG A 336 35.18 -4.76 -0.22
C ARG A 336 34.84 -6.24 -0.13
N ASP A 337 34.31 -6.68 1.02
CA ASP A 337 33.91 -8.06 1.23
C ASP A 337 32.80 -8.47 0.25
N ALA A 338 31.82 -7.57 0.02
CA ALA A 338 30.79 -7.76 -0.99
C ALA A 338 31.35 -7.84 -2.43
N MET A 339 32.35 -7.00 -2.76
CA MET A 339 33.03 -7.07 -4.08
C MET A 339 33.78 -8.38 -4.25
N ASP A 340 34.47 -8.88 -3.22
CA ASP A 340 35.18 -10.14 -3.26
C ASP A 340 34.22 -11.33 -3.39
N ALA A 341 33.06 -11.26 -2.73
CA ALA A 341 31.99 -12.28 -2.84
C ALA A 341 31.38 -12.33 -4.26
N LEU A 342 31.22 -11.18 -4.92
CA LEU A 342 30.71 -11.08 -6.30
C LEU A 342 31.73 -11.52 -7.35
N ASN A 343 33.03 -11.43 -7.06
CA ASN A 343 34.14 -11.76 -7.95
C ASN A 343 35.08 -12.79 -7.33
N PRO A 344 34.61 -14.02 -7.06
CA PRO A 344 35.46 -15.05 -6.49
C PRO A 344 36.62 -15.35 -7.45
N LYS A 345 37.85 -15.30 -6.95
CA LYS A 345 39.08 -15.57 -7.71
C LYS A 345 39.20 -17.03 -8.10
#